data_c9711601088cd5ba071771d33f060da2
#
_entry.id   c9711601088cd5ba071771d33f060da2
#
_cell.length_a   1.000
_cell.length_b   1.000
_cell.length_c   1.000
_cell.angle_alpha   90.00
_cell.angle_beta   90.00
_cell.angle_gamma   90.00
#
_symmetry.space_group_name_H-M   'P 1'
#
loop_
_entity.id
_entity.type
_entity.pdbx_description
1 polymer ?
#
loop_
_entity_poly.entity_id
_entity_poly.type
_entity_poly.pdbx_seq_one_letter_code
_entity_poly.pdbx_strand_id
1 'polypeptide(L)'
;MAVNTPNAQYQLMRERWETMNDVCEGAPAIKLHPYKYLPYTQCDDDGKRFIQYAKRAVFYETTKDTLQSHVGLAFSEDPSFEPDGMDFLKYNADGAGKSIYQLNQLALAVLLKHGRG
;
A
#
# COMPACT_ATOMS: atom_id res chain seq x y z
N MET A 1 8.06 -24.25 18.84
CA MET A 1 7.87 -22.99 18.08
C MET A 1 6.69 -22.25 18.67
N ALA A 2 6.86 -20.98 18.97
CA ALA A 2 5.70 -20.17 19.37
C ALA A 2 4.82 -19.92 18.14
N VAL A 3 3.49 -19.90 18.34
CA VAL A 3 2.50 -19.74 17.26
C VAL A 3 2.69 -18.43 16.47
N ASN A 4 3.31 -17.42 17.09
CA ASN A 4 3.59 -16.12 16.51
C ASN A 4 5.01 -15.98 15.90
N THR A 5 5.73 -17.08 15.71
CA THR A 5 7.07 -17.02 15.09
C THR A 5 6.91 -16.71 13.60
N PRO A 6 7.47 -15.60 13.09
CA PRO A 6 7.35 -15.25 11.67
C PRO A 6 8.05 -16.31 10.79
N ASN A 7 7.40 -16.66 9.68
CA ASN A 7 8.00 -17.52 8.67
C ASN A 7 9.21 -16.81 8.02
N ALA A 8 10.24 -17.57 7.62
CA ALA A 8 11.45 -17.05 6.97
C ALA A 8 11.12 -16.28 5.67
N GLN A 9 10.14 -16.74 4.88
CA GLN A 9 9.68 -16.02 3.69
C GLN A 9 9.02 -14.68 4.04
N TYR A 10 8.24 -14.64 5.11
CA TYR A 10 7.63 -13.41 5.59
C TYR A 10 8.69 -12.38 6.01
N GLN A 11 9.72 -12.82 6.74
CA GLN A 11 10.81 -11.94 7.16
C GLN A 11 11.56 -11.34 5.97
N LEU A 12 11.82 -12.17 4.93
CA LEU A 12 12.51 -11.73 3.71
C LEU A 12 11.70 -10.67 2.94
N MET A 13 10.38 -10.82 2.92
CA MET A 13 9.49 -9.94 2.15
C MET A 13 9.04 -8.70 2.94
N ARG A 14 9.19 -8.71 4.26
CA ARG A 14 8.68 -7.66 5.15
C ARG A 14 9.18 -6.27 4.76
N GLU A 15 10.48 -6.10 4.55
CA GLU A 15 11.07 -4.82 4.18
C GLU A 15 10.55 -4.29 2.84
N ARG A 16 10.31 -5.21 1.88
CA ARG A 16 9.74 -4.85 0.58
C ARG A 16 8.29 -4.39 0.73
N TRP A 17 7.51 -5.06 1.54
CA TRP A 17 6.12 -4.68 1.79
C TRP A 17 6.01 -3.37 2.55
N GLU A 18 6.87 -3.13 3.54
CA GLU A 18 6.95 -1.85 4.25
C GLU A 18 7.30 -0.71 3.28
N THR A 19 8.27 -0.93 2.40
CA THR A 19 8.63 0.06 1.36
C THR A 19 7.47 0.32 0.40
N MET A 20 6.77 -0.71 -0.05
CA MET A 20 5.60 -0.55 -0.93
C MET A 20 4.45 0.17 -0.22
N ASN A 21 4.26 -0.08 1.07
CA ASN A 21 3.28 0.67 1.87
C ASN A 21 3.62 2.16 1.89
N ASP A 22 4.85 2.52 2.24
CA ASP A 22 5.30 3.90 2.32
C ASP A 22 5.18 4.62 0.97
N VAL A 23 5.57 3.95 -0.12
CA VAL A 23 5.48 4.50 -1.49
C VAL A 23 4.03 4.71 -1.92
N CYS A 24 3.13 3.79 -1.58
CA CYS A 24 1.70 3.91 -1.93
C CYS A 24 0.94 4.90 -1.04
N GLU A 25 1.39 5.13 0.21
CA GLU A 25 0.85 6.21 1.04
C GLU A 25 1.32 7.59 0.54
N GLY A 26 2.48 7.64 -0.10
CA GLY A 26 2.99 8.83 -0.77
C GLY A 26 3.95 9.68 0.05
N ALA A 27 4.06 10.96 -0.33
CA ALA A 27 5.03 11.90 0.25
C ALA A 27 5.02 11.98 1.78
N PRO A 28 3.90 11.97 2.50
CA PRO A 28 3.90 12.03 3.95
C PRO A 28 4.62 10.85 4.60
N ALA A 29 4.36 9.62 4.14
CA ALA A 29 4.98 8.41 4.67
C ALA A 29 6.50 8.36 4.39
N ILE A 30 6.90 8.74 3.17
CA ILE A 30 8.31 8.83 2.78
C ILE A 30 9.06 9.85 3.66
N LYS A 31 8.45 10.98 3.97
CA LYS A 31 9.04 12.03 4.81
C LYS A 31 9.12 11.69 6.29
N LEU A 32 8.33 10.71 6.76
CA LEU A 32 8.46 10.18 8.13
C LEU A 32 9.74 9.36 8.32
N HIS A 33 10.26 8.78 7.23
CA HIS A 33 11.46 7.94 7.24
C HIS A 33 12.57 8.51 6.33
N PRO A 34 13.05 9.75 6.55
CA PRO A 34 13.95 10.43 5.61
C PRO A 34 15.31 9.71 5.49
N TYR A 35 15.81 9.11 6.56
CA TYR A 35 17.08 8.38 6.55
C TYR A 35 17.03 7.07 5.75
N LYS A 36 15.84 6.51 5.53
CA LYS A 36 15.65 5.30 4.73
C LYS A 36 15.65 5.59 3.23
N TYR A 37 15.10 6.74 2.83
CA TYR A 37 14.82 7.05 1.42
C TYR A 37 15.69 8.14 0.81
N LEU A 38 16.31 8.99 1.62
CA LEU A 38 17.14 10.07 1.15
C LEU A 38 18.62 9.81 1.48
N PRO A 39 19.55 10.14 0.55
CA PRO A 39 20.97 10.01 0.82
C PRO A 39 21.39 10.98 1.94
N TYR A 40 22.03 10.42 2.96
CA TYR A 40 22.61 11.20 4.04
C TYR A 40 24.07 11.53 3.74
N THR A 41 24.41 12.80 3.78
CA THR A 41 25.80 13.27 3.64
C THR A 41 26.43 13.43 5.01
N GLN A 42 27.57 12.75 5.21
CA GLN A 42 28.32 12.75 6.49
C GLN A 42 28.92 14.13 6.88
N CYS A 43 28.82 15.13 6.00
CA CYS A 43 29.36 16.47 6.24
C CYS A 43 28.39 17.42 6.96
N ASP A 44 27.34 16.89 7.58
CA ASP A 44 26.35 17.66 8.33
C ASP A 44 26.47 17.38 9.80
N ASP A 45 27.36 18.13 10.50
CA ASP A 45 27.68 17.93 11.91
C ASP A 45 26.46 18.07 12.85
N ASP A 46 25.46 18.87 12.45
CA ASP A 46 24.26 19.16 13.25
C ASP A 46 22.99 18.44 12.73
N GLY A 47 23.02 17.76 11.60
CA GLY A 47 21.84 17.15 10.94
C GLY A 47 20.80 18.17 10.43
N LYS A 48 21.01 19.46 10.64
CA LYS A 48 20.05 20.53 10.27
C LYS A 48 19.87 20.67 8.77
N ARG A 49 20.94 20.52 7.99
CA ARG A 49 20.91 20.58 6.53
C ARG A 49 20.11 19.41 5.95
N PHE A 50 20.31 18.22 6.50
CA PHE A 50 19.56 17.04 6.09
C PHE A 50 18.06 17.19 6.39
N ILE A 51 17.68 17.72 7.56
CA ILE A 51 16.28 17.96 7.90
C ILE A 51 15.65 18.99 6.92
N GLN A 52 16.36 20.05 6.58
CA GLN A 52 15.89 21.05 5.61
C GLN A 52 15.79 20.46 4.19
N TYR A 53 16.73 19.59 3.82
CA TYR A 53 16.70 18.86 2.56
C TYR A 53 15.49 17.93 2.50
N ALA A 54 15.25 17.13 3.54
CA ALA A 54 14.11 16.25 3.62
C ALA A 54 12.76 17.00 3.53
N LYS A 55 12.66 18.17 4.17
CA LYS A 55 11.46 19.01 4.06
C LYS A 55 11.18 19.50 2.64
N ARG A 56 12.24 19.86 1.90
CA ARG A 56 12.15 20.39 0.52
C ARG A 56 12.10 19.31 -0.54
N ALA A 57 12.50 18.07 -0.21
CA ALA A 57 12.49 16.96 -1.13
C ALA A 57 11.07 16.73 -1.68
N VAL A 58 10.97 16.59 -2.98
CA VAL A 58 9.71 16.28 -3.68
C VAL A 58 9.69 14.79 -3.99
N PHE A 59 8.61 14.15 -3.62
CA PHE A 59 8.34 12.76 -3.96
C PHE A 59 7.21 12.69 -4.98
N TYR A 60 7.49 12.08 -6.13
CA TYR A 60 6.49 11.87 -7.18
C TYR A 60 5.72 10.57 -6.90
N GLU A 61 4.41 10.68 -6.68
CA GLU A 61 3.52 9.56 -6.30
C GLU A 61 3.15 8.65 -7.50
N THR A 62 4.06 8.47 -8.44
CA THR A 62 3.83 7.71 -9.69
C THR A 62 3.34 6.28 -9.41
N THR A 63 3.90 5.59 -8.41
CA THR A 63 3.50 4.23 -8.06
C THR A 63 2.07 4.19 -7.55
N LYS A 64 1.68 5.14 -6.72
CA LYS A 64 0.30 5.29 -6.21
C LYS A 64 -0.68 5.55 -7.34
N ASP A 65 -0.35 6.49 -8.23
CA ASP A 65 -1.20 6.83 -9.37
C ASP A 65 -1.34 5.64 -10.33
N THR A 66 -0.25 4.92 -10.57
CA THR A 66 -0.27 3.70 -11.38
C THR A 66 -1.15 2.63 -10.76
N LEU A 67 -1.02 2.38 -9.45
CA LEU A 67 -1.85 1.43 -8.73
C LEU A 67 -3.34 1.79 -8.83
N GLN A 68 -3.69 3.04 -8.56
CA GLN A 68 -5.06 3.52 -8.63
C GLN A 68 -5.63 3.43 -10.05
N SER A 69 -4.82 3.75 -11.06
CA SER A 69 -5.21 3.65 -12.46
C SER A 69 -5.51 2.21 -12.87
N HIS A 70 -4.69 1.24 -12.44
CA HIS A 70 -4.92 -0.17 -12.74
C HIS A 70 -6.16 -0.72 -12.04
N VAL A 71 -6.39 -0.34 -10.79
CA VAL A 71 -7.62 -0.72 -10.07
C VAL A 71 -8.84 -0.08 -10.76
N GLY A 72 -8.77 1.20 -11.12
CA GLY A 72 -9.83 1.89 -11.84
C GLY A 72 -10.13 1.27 -13.22
N LEU A 73 -9.10 0.84 -13.94
CA LEU A 73 -9.26 0.17 -15.22
C LEU A 73 -9.94 -1.20 -15.08
N ALA A 74 -9.54 -1.98 -14.08
CA ALA A 74 -10.12 -3.29 -13.80
C ALA A 74 -11.62 -3.23 -13.44
N PHE A 75 -12.03 -2.12 -12.80
CA PHE A 75 -13.42 -1.88 -12.40
C PHE A 75 -14.09 -0.76 -13.22
N SER A 76 -13.62 -0.53 -14.44
CA SER A 76 -14.25 0.42 -15.37
C SER A 76 -15.65 -0.01 -15.81
N GLU A 77 -15.90 -1.31 -15.80
CA GLU A 77 -17.22 -1.91 -15.95
C GLU A 77 -17.59 -2.64 -14.65
N ASP A 78 -18.85 -2.58 -14.26
CA ASP A 78 -19.33 -3.28 -13.08
C ASP A 78 -19.23 -4.80 -13.30
N PRO A 79 -18.52 -5.54 -12.42
CA PRO A 79 -18.45 -6.98 -12.54
C PRO A 79 -19.85 -7.60 -12.35
N SER A 80 -20.22 -8.53 -13.21
CA SER A 80 -21.45 -9.31 -13.04
C SER A 80 -21.30 -10.27 -11.87
N PHE A 81 -22.23 -10.20 -10.93
CA PHE A 81 -22.28 -11.10 -9.78
C PHE A 81 -23.72 -11.54 -9.55
N GLU A 82 -24.00 -12.79 -9.88
CA GLU A 82 -25.31 -13.41 -9.76
C GLU A 82 -25.23 -14.64 -8.83
N PRO A 83 -25.17 -14.41 -7.51
CA PRO A 83 -25.12 -15.52 -6.56
C PRO A 83 -26.51 -16.10 -6.30
N ASP A 84 -26.66 -17.39 -6.47
CA ASP A 84 -27.87 -18.11 -6.04
C ASP A 84 -27.95 -18.08 -4.50
N GLY A 85 -28.98 -17.38 -3.98
CA GLY A 85 -29.29 -17.37 -2.54
C GLY A 85 -28.34 -16.53 -1.67
N MET A 86 -27.39 -15.77 -2.25
CA MET A 86 -26.44 -14.94 -1.53
C MET A 86 -26.54 -13.45 -1.89
N ASP A 87 -27.73 -12.96 -2.18
CA ASP A 87 -27.93 -11.55 -2.57
C ASP A 87 -27.46 -10.54 -1.53
N PHE A 88 -27.37 -10.95 -0.25
CA PHE A 88 -26.86 -10.09 0.83
C PHE A 88 -25.40 -9.65 0.59
N LEU A 89 -24.61 -10.40 -0.18
CA LEU A 89 -23.24 -10.04 -0.49
C LEU A 89 -23.14 -8.76 -1.33
N LYS A 90 -24.18 -8.44 -2.09
CA LYS A 90 -24.24 -7.18 -2.86
C LYS A 90 -24.26 -5.94 -1.97
N TYR A 91 -24.69 -6.09 -0.73
CA TYR A 91 -24.88 -4.97 0.22
C TYR A 91 -23.97 -5.04 1.43
N ASN A 92 -23.64 -6.25 1.88
CA ASN A 92 -22.91 -6.45 3.12
C ASN A 92 -22.09 -7.74 3.07
N ALA A 93 -20.96 -7.72 2.37
CA ALA A 93 -20.08 -8.87 2.22
C ALA A 93 -19.14 -9.08 3.41
N ASP A 94 -18.80 -8.01 4.14
CA ASP A 94 -17.84 -8.04 5.26
C ASP A 94 -18.50 -7.98 6.65
N GLY A 95 -19.82 -7.89 6.70
CA GLY A 95 -20.56 -7.68 7.96
C GLY A 95 -20.56 -6.24 8.47
N ALA A 96 -19.82 -5.33 7.83
CA ALA A 96 -19.68 -3.92 8.18
C ALA A 96 -20.30 -2.96 7.14
N GLY A 97 -21.05 -3.50 6.18
CA GLY A 97 -21.78 -2.73 5.18
C GLY A 97 -21.04 -2.51 3.86
N LYS A 98 -19.90 -3.16 3.64
CA LYS A 98 -19.19 -3.13 2.34
C LYS A 98 -19.80 -4.16 1.40
N SER A 99 -20.03 -3.74 0.16
CA SER A 99 -20.46 -4.64 -0.91
C SER A 99 -19.33 -5.57 -1.37
N ILE A 100 -19.66 -6.67 -2.01
CA ILE A 100 -18.68 -7.57 -2.63
C ILE A 100 -17.80 -6.84 -3.65
N TYR A 101 -18.33 -5.86 -4.36
CA TYR A 101 -17.57 -5.05 -5.34
C TYR A 101 -16.49 -4.22 -4.64
N GLN A 102 -16.82 -3.56 -3.55
CA GLN A 102 -15.85 -2.79 -2.75
C GLN A 102 -14.78 -3.69 -2.14
N LEU A 103 -15.18 -4.86 -1.67
CA LEU A 103 -14.24 -5.85 -1.13
C LEU A 103 -13.27 -6.34 -2.20
N ASN A 104 -13.76 -6.62 -3.42
CA ASN A 104 -12.94 -7.03 -4.55
C ASN A 104 -11.97 -5.91 -5.00
N GLN A 105 -12.38 -4.64 -4.99
CA GLN A 105 -11.49 -3.51 -5.29
C GLN A 105 -10.36 -3.43 -4.27
N LEU A 106 -10.67 -3.56 -2.98
CA LEU A 106 -9.65 -3.58 -1.92
C LEU A 106 -8.70 -4.77 -2.06
N ALA A 107 -9.24 -5.96 -2.35
CA ALA A 107 -8.44 -7.17 -2.56
C ALA A 107 -7.48 -7.02 -3.75
N LEU A 108 -7.96 -6.47 -4.88
CA LEU A 108 -7.12 -6.21 -6.05
C LEU A 108 -6.03 -5.18 -5.74
N ALA A 109 -6.35 -4.11 -5.02
CA ALA A 109 -5.36 -3.11 -4.62
C ALA A 109 -4.26 -3.71 -3.75
N VAL A 110 -4.61 -4.56 -2.78
CA VAL A 110 -3.65 -5.27 -1.92
C VAL A 110 -2.81 -6.27 -2.74
N LEU A 111 -3.42 -7.00 -3.65
CA LEU A 111 -2.73 -7.95 -4.53
C LEU A 111 -1.69 -7.24 -5.41
N LEU A 112 -2.06 -6.15 -6.06
CA LEU A 112 -1.15 -5.37 -6.90
C LEU A 112 -0.03 -4.70 -6.09
N LYS A 113 -0.33 -4.25 -4.87
CA LYS A 113 0.61 -3.58 -3.99
C LYS A 113 1.68 -4.52 -3.44
N HIS A 114 1.31 -5.74 -3.05
CA HIS A 114 2.19 -6.68 -2.37
C HIS A 114 2.62 -7.88 -3.22
N GLY A 115 2.03 -8.06 -4.40
CA GLY A 115 2.28 -9.19 -5.29
C GLY A 115 1.75 -10.53 -4.77
N ARG A 116 0.89 -10.51 -3.73
CA ARG A 116 0.16 -11.69 -3.22
C ARG A 116 -1.09 -11.26 -2.48
N GLY A 117 -2.09 -12.06 -2.60
CA GLY A 117 -3.32 -11.95 -1.83
C GLY A 117 -3.31 -12.81 -0.59
#